data_749b07b2268bac155e051b03ce960434
#
_entry.id   749b07b2268bac155e051b03ce960434
#
_cell.length_a   1.000
_cell.length_b   1.000
_cell.length_c   1.000
_cell.angle_alpha   90.00
_cell.angle_beta   90.00
_cell.angle_gamma   90.00
#
_symmetry.space_group_name_H-M   'P 1'
#
loop_
_entity.id
_entity.type
_entity.pdbx_description
1 polymer ?
#
loop_
_entity_poly.entity_id
_entity_poly.type
_entity_poly.pdbx_seq_one_letter_code
_entity_poly.pdbx_strand_id
1 'polypeptide(L)'
;MQNIDKSILRIALPSIVANITVPLLGLVDMAVSGHLGNAVYIGAVAVGSMIFNVIYWVFGFLRMGTSGMTSQALGRRDMGDVATTLARSIAVAIGVAAFILLLQRPLGTATLALVGATEEINAEAWHYFRICVWGAPAMLCLYSLTGWYIGMQNTRLPMFISIMQNVVNIAASCTFVYAFGMKVEGIALG
;
A
#
# COMPACT_ATOMS: atom_id res chain seq x y z
N MET A 1 26.53 -5.74 25.32
CA MET A 1 25.53 -6.61 24.69
C MET A 1 24.08 -6.14 25.00
N GLN A 2 23.67 -5.92 26.25
CA GLN A 2 22.30 -5.50 26.60
C GLN A 2 21.78 -4.20 25.90
N ASN A 3 22.66 -3.28 25.49
CA ASN A 3 22.24 -2.05 24.80
C ASN A 3 21.93 -2.26 23.31
N ILE A 4 22.57 -3.23 22.67
CA ILE A 4 22.36 -3.55 21.25
C ILE A 4 21.02 -4.26 21.07
N ASP A 5 20.72 -5.23 21.91
CA ASP A 5 19.46 -5.99 21.88
C ASP A 5 18.25 -5.07 22.10
N LYS A 6 18.35 -4.13 23.06
CA LYS A 6 17.30 -3.11 23.28
C LYS A 6 17.12 -2.19 22.08
N SER A 7 18.19 -1.82 21.38
CA SER A 7 18.12 -0.98 20.18
C SER A 7 17.48 -1.74 19.03
N ILE A 8 17.83 -3.02 18.85
CA ILE A 8 17.22 -3.89 17.83
C ILE A 8 15.73 -4.06 18.11
N LEU A 9 15.34 -4.41 19.34
CA LEU A 9 13.92 -4.58 19.71
C LEU A 9 13.11 -3.30 19.55
N ARG A 10 13.69 -2.14 19.85
CA ARG A 10 13.05 -0.84 19.69
C ARG A 10 12.67 -0.52 18.24
N ILE A 11 13.44 -1.05 17.28
CA ILE A 11 13.19 -0.88 15.84
C ILE A 11 12.33 -2.03 15.30
N ALA A 12 12.62 -3.26 15.71
CA ALA A 12 11.96 -4.45 15.19
C ALA A 12 10.48 -4.55 15.63
N LEU A 13 10.17 -4.28 16.90
CA LEU A 13 8.83 -4.47 17.45
C LEU A 13 7.77 -3.60 16.73
N PRO A 14 7.98 -2.28 16.53
CA PRO A 14 7.06 -1.45 15.77
C PRO A 14 6.90 -1.92 14.31
N SER A 15 7.99 -2.37 13.68
CA SER A 15 7.94 -2.87 12.30
C SER A 15 7.14 -4.17 12.18
N ILE A 16 7.26 -5.07 13.16
CA ILE A 16 6.49 -6.31 13.22
C ILE A 16 5.00 -6.00 13.36
N VAL A 17 4.64 -5.10 14.29
CA VAL A 17 3.24 -4.68 14.49
C VAL A 17 2.66 -4.08 13.23
N ALA A 18 3.38 -3.18 12.56
CA ALA A 18 2.94 -2.59 11.29
C ALA A 18 2.71 -3.66 10.21
N ASN A 19 3.61 -4.65 10.10
CA ASN A 19 3.47 -5.71 9.09
C ASN A 19 2.34 -6.70 9.37
N ILE A 20 1.95 -6.92 10.62
CA ILE A 20 0.81 -7.78 10.98
C ILE A 20 -0.53 -7.11 10.62
N THR A 21 -0.61 -5.79 10.66
CA THR A 21 -1.87 -5.08 10.35
C THR A 21 -2.26 -5.15 8.87
N VAL A 22 -1.32 -5.32 7.96
CA VAL A 22 -1.60 -5.40 6.50
C VAL A 22 -2.43 -6.63 6.12
N PRO A 23 -2.10 -7.87 6.54
CA PRO A 23 -2.96 -9.04 6.29
C PRO A 23 -4.34 -8.92 6.91
N LEU A 24 -4.46 -8.27 8.07
CA LEU A 24 -5.76 -8.06 8.72
C LEU A 24 -6.69 -7.20 7.86
N LEU A 25 -6.16 -6.18 7.18
CA LEU A 25 -6.93 -5.36 6.25
C LEU A 25 -7.56 -6.22 5.15
N GLY A 26 -6.77 -7.06 4.50
CA GLY A 26 -7.28 -7.97 3.45
C GLY A 26 -8.37 -8.92 3.94
N LEU A 27 -8.28 -9.40 5.19
CA LEU A 27 -9.33 -10.23 5.79
C LEU A 27 -10.62 -9.44 6.02
N VAL A 28 -10.52 -8.17 6.44
CA VAL A 28 -11.70 -7.31 6.61
C VAL A 28 -12.35 -7.00 5.27
N ASP A 29 -11.59 -6.67 4.24
CA ASP A 29 -12.12 -6.43 2.90
C ASP A 29 -12.82 -7.66 2.33
N MET A 30 -12.27 -8.86 2.55
CA MET A 30 -12.93 -10.12 2.17
C MET A 30 -14.20 -10.36 2.98
N ALA A 31 -14.20 -10.06 4.29
CA ALA A 31 -15.38 -10.20 5.12
C ALA A 31 -16.50 -9.21 4.70
N VAL A 32 -16.15 -7.97 4.42
CA VAL A 32 -17.10 -6.95 3.92
C VAL A 32 -17.65 -7.35 2.57
N SER A 33 -16.81 -7.81 1.63
CA SER A 33 -17.25 -8.28 0.32
C SER A 33 -18.15 -9.53 0.41
N GLY A 34 -17.90 -10.41 1.39
CA GLY A 34 -18.72 -11.58 1.67
C GLY A 34 -20.16 -11.25 2.09
N HIS A 35 -20.37 -10.12 2.76
CA HIS A 35 -21.70 -9.66 3.14
C HIS A 35 -22.50 -9.00 2.01
N LEU A 36 -21.90 -8.76 0.86
CA LEU A 36 -22.59 -8.23 -0.33
C LEU A 36 -23.48 -9.28 -1.03
N GLY A 37 -23.51 -10.53 -0.56
CA GLY A 37 -24.44 -11.57 -0.99
C GLY A 37 -24.14 -12.19 -2.37
N ASN A 38 -23.06 -11.84 -3.05
CA ASN A 38 -22.67 -12.43 -4.32
C ASN A 38 -21.17 -12.80 -4.33
N ALA A 39 -20.87 -14.06 -4.65
CA ALA A 39 -19.51 -14.58 -4.75
C ALA A 39 -18.66 -13.84 -5.80
N VAL A 40 -19.27 -13.23 -6.80
CA VAL A 40 -18.60 -12.42 -7.83
C VAL A 40 -17.85 -11.24 -7.21
N TYR A 41 -18.42 -10.58 -6.20
CA TYR A 41 -17.80 -9.43 -5.54
C TYR A 41 -16.56 -9.85 -4.73
N ILE A 42 -16.61 -11.02 -4.06
CA ILE A 42 -15.46 -11.59 -3.36
C ILE A 42 -14.34 -11.88 -4.36
N GLY A 43 -14.68 -12.51 -5.49
CA GLY A 43 -13.73 -12.80 -6.56
C GLY A 43 -13.12 -11.52 -7.14
N ALA A 44 -13.91 -10.48 -7.38
CA ALA A 44 -13.45 -9.20 -7.93
C ALA A 44 -12.46 -8.47 -6.99
N VAL A 45 -12.77 -8.41 -5.69
CA VAL A 45 -11.88 -7.81 -4.68
C VAL A 45 -10.60 -8.63 -4.55
N ALA A 46 -10.69 -9.97 -4.54
CA ALA A 46 -9.52 -10.83 -4.45
C ALA A 46 -8.59 -10.66 -5.66
N VAL A 47 -9.14 -10.66 -6.88
CA VAL A 47 -8.39 -10.43 -8.12
C VAL A 47 -7.77 -9.04 -8.14
N GLY A 48 -8.55 -8.00 -7.83
CA GLY A 48 -8.08 -6.63 -7.79
C GLY A 48 -6.95 -6.44 -6.76
N SER A 49 -7.11 -6.94 -5.55
CA SER A 49 -6.09 -6.88 -4.49
C SER A 49 -4.82 -7.64 -4.88
N MET A 50 -4.95 -8.80 -5.52
CA MET A 50 -3.80 -9.56 -6.03
C MET A 50 -3.00 -8.74 -7.05
N ILE A 51 -3.67 -8.09 -8.00
CA ILE A 51 -3.03 -7.24 -9.01
C ILE A 51 -2.25 -6.10 -8.34
N PHE A 52 -2.86 -5.37 -7.40
CA PHE A 52 -2.20 -4.28 -6.69
C PHE A 52 -1.05 -4.76 -5.81
N ASN A 53 -1.20 -5.92 -5.16
CA ASN A 53 -0.10 -6.53 -4.40
C ASN A 53 1.13 -6.77 -5.27
N VAL A 54 0.95 -7.31 -6.49
CA VAL A 54 2.04 -7.53 -7.44
C VAL A 54 2.64 -6.20 -7.89
N ILE A 55 1.81 -5.21 -8.28
CA ILE A 55 2.28 -3.89 -8.71
C ILE A 55 3.11 -3.25 -7.59
N TYR A 56 2.58 -3.15 -6.38
CA TYR A 56 3.26 -2.50 -5.27
C TYR A 56 4.48 -3.28 -4.78
N TRP A 57 4.49 -4.61 -4.89
CA TRP A 57 5.67 -5.43 -4.58
C TRP A 57 6.85 -5.08 -5.48
N VAL A 58 6.61 -4.90 -6.78
CA VAL A 58 7.64 -4.46 -7.73
C VAL A 58 8.26 -3.13 -7.31
N PHE A 59 7.45 -2.18 -6.82
CA PHE A 59 7.93 -0.87 -6.38
C PHE A 59 8.41 -0.83 -4.92
N GLY A 60 8.46 -1.96 -4.23
CA GLY A 60 9.02 -2.08 -2.87
C GLY A 60 10.47 -1.59 -2.74
N PHE A 61 11.21 -1.52 -3.87
CA PHE A 61 12.57 -0.95 -3.92
C PHE A 61 12.61 0.52 -3.50
N LEU A 62 11.54 1.29 -3.70
CA LEU A 62 11.46 2.68 -3.24
C LEU A 62 11.66 2.76 -1.72
N ARG A 63 11.00 1.88 -0.94
CA ARG A 63 11.15 1.81 0.51
C ARG A 63 12.55 1.38 0.91
N MET A 64 13.07 0.30 0.30
CA MET A 64 14.38 -0.25 0.63
C MET A 64 15.51 0.70 0.23
N GLY A 65 15.49 1.24 -0.99
CA GLY A 65 16.50 2.16 -1.51
C GLY A 65 16.54 3.45 -0.71
N THR A 66 15.38 4.05 -0.44
CA THR A 66 15.29 5.28 0.37
C THR A 66 15.82 5.06 1.78
N SER A 67 15.50 3.92 2.42
CA SER A 67 15.99 3.60 3.76
C SER A 67 17.52 3.45 3.78
N GLY A 68 18.09 2.74 2.80
CA GLY A 68 19.54 2.56 2.70
C GLY A 68 20.29 3.88 2.49
N MET A 69 19.83 4.71 1.54
CA MET A 69 20.46 6.01 1.26
C MET A 69 20.34 6.97 2.45
N THR A 70 19.17 7.03 3.06
CA THR A 70 18.94 7.89 4.24
C THR A 70 19.80 7.48 5.42
N SER A 71 19.94 6.18 5.71
CA SER A 71 20.77 5.70 6.81
C SER A 71 22.26 5.99 6.59
N GLN A 72 22.75 5.91 5.34
CA GLN A 72 24.11 6.29 4.99
C GLN A 72 24.36 7.79 5.16
N ALA A 73 23.44 8.64 4.68
CA ALA A 73 23.53 10.09 4.84
C ALA A 73 23.49 10.48 6.33
N LEU A 74 22.61 9.86 7.11
CA LEU A 74 22.54 10.05 8.56
C LEU A 74 23.84 9.63 9.26
N GLY A 75 24.44 8.49 8.86
CA GLY A 75 25.73 8.02 9.37
C GLY A 75 26.87 9.00 9.11
N ARG A 76 26.84 9.69 7.96
CA ARG A 76 27.77 10.78 7.64
C ARG A 76 27.43 12.11 8.33
N ARG A 77 26.34 12.18 9.07
CA ARG A 77 25.79 13.41 9.69
C ARG A 77 25.47 14.51 8.67
N ASP A 78 25.17 14.14 7.44
CA ASP A 78 24.80 15.07 6.37
C ASP A 78 23.28 15.20 6.29
N MET A 79 22.73 16.15 7.05
CA MET A 79 21.29 16.40 7.09
C MET A 79 20.77 16.99 5.75
N GLY A 80 21.64 17.64 4.98
CA GLY A 80 21.31 18.12 3.63
C GLY A 80 21.04 16.94 2.68
N ASP A 81 21.90 15.93 2.71
CA ASP A 81 21.71 14.71 1.89
C ASP A 81 20.53 13.88 2.39
N VAL A 82 20.26 13.83 3.70
CA VAL A 82 19.05 13.20 4.26
C VAL A 82 17.78 13.83 3.68
N ALA A 83 17.68 15.15 3.65
CA ALA A 83 16.52 15.86 3.10
C ALA A 83 16.42 15.69 1.56
N THR A 84 17.55 15.77 0.89
CA THR A 84 17.64 15.60 -0.58
C THR A 84 17.23 14.19 -0.99
N THR A 85 17.60 13.17 -0.23
CA THR A 85 17.21 11.78 -0.46
C THR A 85 15.68 11.63 -0.42
N LEU A 86 15.01 12.26 0.55
CA LEU A 86 13.54 12.26 0.63
C LEU A 86 12.94 12.93 -0.61
N ALA A 87 13.42 14.13 -0.97
CA ALA A 87 12.88 14.86 -2.11
C ALA A 87 13.04 14.06 -3.42
N ARG A 88 14.19 13.45 -3.64
CA ARG A 88 14.46 12.60 -4.81
C ARG A 88 13.56 11.36 -4.84
N SER A 89 13.40 10.68 -3.71
CA SER A 89 12.56 9.47 -3.64
C SER A 89 11.08 9.79 -3.87
N ILE A 90 10.58 10.93 -3.36
CA ILE A 90 9.22 11.40 -3.64
C ILE A 90 9.06 11.76 -5.12
N ALA A 91 10.03 12.47 -5.72
CA ALA A 91 9.98 12.79 -7.14
C ALA A 91 9.92 11.53 -8.02
N VAL A 92 10.72 10.51 -7.70
CA VAL A 92 10.66 9.20 -8.38
C VAL A 92 9.31 8.53 -8.15
N ALA A 93 8.77 8.54 -6.93
CA ALA A 93 7.46 7.97 -6.61
C ALA A 93 6.34 8.61 -7.43
N ILE A 94 6.33 9.95 -7.53
CA ILE A 94 5.35 10.68 -8.36
C ILE A 94 5.52 10.36 -9.84
N GLY A 95 6.75 10.32 -10.34
CA GLY A 95 7.03 9.96 -11.73
C GLY A 95 6.55 8.55 -12.09
N VAL A 96 6.81 7.58 -11.22
CA VAL A 96 6.33 6.19 -11.37
C VAL A 96 4.80 6.13 -11.28
N ALA A 97 4.20 6.84 -10.33
CA ALA A 97 2.75 6.90 -10.20
C ALA A 97 2.08 7.48 -11.46
N ALA A 98 2.63 8.57 -11.98
CA ALA A 98 2.15 9.16 -13.23
C ALA A 98 2.25 8.16 -14.40
N PHE A 99 3.34 7.41 -14.48
CA PHE A 99 3.53 6.36 -15.49
C PHE A 99 2.48 5.24 -15.34
N ILE A 100 2.21 4.78 -14.11
CA ILE A 100 1.14 3.78 -13.83
C ILE A 100 -0.22 4.33 -14.25
N LEU A 101 -0.54 5.59 -13.92
CA LEU A 101 -1.81 6.22 -14.29
C LEU A 101 -1.96 6.39 -15.80
N LEU A 102 -0.90 6.74 -16.52
CA LEU A 102 -0.90 6.83 -17.98
C LEU A 102 -1.14 5.46 -18.63
N LEU A 103 -0.55 4.40 -18.06
CA LEU A 103 -0.67 3.04 -18.55
C LEU A 103 -1.79 2.24 -17.87
N GLN A 104 -2.69 2.87 -17.11
CA GLN A 104 -3.73 2.16 -16.35
C GLN A 104 -4.59 1.22 -17.22
N ARG A 105 -4.94 1.63 -18.46
CA ARG A 105 -5.74 0.80 -19.37
C ARG A 105 -4.99 -0.45 -19.82
N PRO A 106 -3.80 -0.36 -20.45
CA PRO A 106 -3.08 -1.56 -20.86
C PRO A 106 -2.63 -2.42 -19.69
N LEU A 107 -2.25 -1.83 -18.55
CA LEU A 107 -1.91 -2.57 -17.33
C LEU A 107 -3.10 -3.38 -16.80
N GLY A 108 -4.26 -2.74 -16.64
CA GLY A 108 -5.46 -3.41 -16.13
C GLY A 108 -5.95 -4.51 -17.06
N THR A 109 -6.01 -4.27 -18.38
CA THR A 109 -6.43 -5.30 -19.35
C THR A 109 -5.45 -6.47 -19.39
N ALA A 110 -4.14 -6.22 -19.40
CA ALA A 110 -3.14 -7.27 -19.42
C ALA A 110 -3.15 -8.12 -18.13
N THR A 111 -3.25 -7.47 -16.97
CA THR A 111 -3.25 -8.19 -15.68
C THR A 111 -4.52 -9.01 -15.49
N LEU A 112 -5.69 -8.49 -15.84
CA LEU A 112 -6.95 -9.23 -15.77
C LEU A 112 -6.96 -10.41 -16.76
N ALA A 113 -6.43 -10.23 -17.96
CA ALA A 113 -6.29 -11.32 -18.94
C ALA A 113 -5.36 -12.44 -18.44
N LEU A 114 -4.29 -12.09 -17.73
CA LEU A 114 -3.37 -13.06 -17.14
C LEU A 114 -3.99 -13.87 -15.99
N VAL A 115 -4.88 -13.26 -15.21
CA VAL A 115 -5.57 -13.95 -14.10
C VAL A 115 -6.58 -14.98 -14.62
N GLY A 116 -7.20 -14.73 -15.78
CA GLY A 116 -8.11 -15.66 -16.42
C GLY A 116 -9.39 -15.94 -15.62
N ALA A 117 -9.89 -14.97 -14.86
CA ALA A 117 -11.15 -15.07 -14.13
C ALA A 117 -12.36 -15.06 -15.09
N THR A 118 -13.55 -15.41 -14.59
CA THR A 118 -14.79 -15.35 -15.36
C THR A 118 -15.10 -13.93 -15.84
N GLU A 119 -15.87 -13.77 -16.92
CA GLU A 119 -16.21 -12.45 -17.45
C GLU A 119 -16.88 -11.55 -16.41
N GLU A 120 -17.78 -12.11 -15.59
CA GLU A 120 -18.46 -11.38 -14.52
C GLU A 120 -17.48 -10.86 -13.46
N ILE A 121 -16.54 -11.71 -13.01
CA ILE A 121 -15.50 -11.30 -12.05
C ILE A 121 -14.57 -10.27 -12.66
N ASN A 122 -14.18 -10.43 -13.93
CA ASN A 122 -13.31 -9.48 -14.63
C ASN A 122 -13.96 -8.10 -14.77
N ALA A 123 -15.26 -8.03 -15.05
CA ALA A 123 -15.99 -6.77 -15.15
C ALA A 123 -15.97 -5.99 -13.81
N GLU A 124 -16.29 -6.67 -12.72
CA GLU A 124 -16.27 -6.05 -11.37
C GLU A 124 -14.84 -5.74 -10.88
N ALA A 125 -13.87 -6.61 -11.19
CA ALA A 125 -12.45 -6.37 -10.88
C ALA A 125 -11.89 -5.17 -11.67
N TRP A 126 -12.38 -4.92 -12.89
CA TRP A 126 -12.04 -3.73 -13.65
C TRP A 126 -12.56 -2.44 -12.99
N HIS A 127 -13.79 -2.45 -12.46
CA HIS A 127 -14.33 -1.33 -11.69
C HIS A 127 -13.47 -1.06 -10.44
N TYR A 128 -13.14 -2.11 -9.69
CA TYR A 128 -12.24 -2.02 -8.53
C TYR A 128 -10.88 -1.43 -8.93
N PHE A 129 -10.24 -1.97 -9.97
CA PHE A 129 -8.94 -1.53 -10.45
C PHE A 129 -8.91 -0.05 -10.82
N ARG A 130 -9.94 0.42 -11.55
CA ARG A 130 -10.04 1.82 -11.99
C ARG A 130 -10.10 2.81 -10.84
N ILE A 131 -10.65 2.43 -9.72
CA ILE A 131 -10.73 3.28 -8.53
C ILE A 131 -9.40 3.22 -7.77
N CYS A 132 -8.93 2.02 -7.43
CA CYS A 132 -7.73 1.84 -6.63
C CYS A 132 -6.45 2.38 -7.30
N VAL A 133 -6.38 2.40 -8.63
CA VAL A 133 -5.20 2.91 -9.34
C VAL A 133 -4.90 4.38 -9.04
N TRP A 134 -5.93 5.18 -8.73
CA TRP A 134 -5.76 6.58 -8.32
C TRP A 134 -5.11 6.72 -6.95
N GLY A 135 -5.09 5.67 -6.15
CA GLY A 135 -4.32 5.61 -4.90
C GLY A 135 -2.81 5.41 -5.09
N ALA A 136 -2.34 5.04 -6.29
CA ALA A 136 -0.92 4.76 -6.54
C ALA A 136 0.03 5.91 -6.17
N PRO A 137 -0.24 7.19 -6.47
CA PRO A 137 0.62 8.29 -6.03
C PRO A 137 0.80 8.33 -4.52
N ALA A 138 -0.29 8.19 -3.77
CA ALA A 138 -0.26 8.21 -2.32
C ALA A 138 0.54 7.02 -1.75
N MET A 139 0.31 5.81 -2.27
CA MET A 139 1.00 4.59 -1.84
C MET A 139 2.50 4.63 -2.12
N LEU A 140 2.92 5.08 -3.30
CA LEU A 140 4.34 5.16 -3.65
C LEU A 140 5.07 6.25 -2.85
N CYS A 141 4.42 7.40 -2.61
CA CYS A 141 4.93 8.42 -1.70
C CYS A 141 5.04 7.88 -0.26
N LEU A 142 4.07 7.09 0.19
CA LEU A 142 4.10 6.46 1.51
C LEU A 142 5.27 5.47 1.63
N TYR A 143 5.61 4.73 0.56
CA TYR A 143 6.80 3.87 0.54
C TYR A 143 8.08 4.67 0.71
N SER A 144 8.22 5.80 0.01
CA SER A 144 9.35 6.72 0.15
C SER A 144 9.47 7.28 1.56
N LEU A 145 8.36 7.79 2.12
CA LEU A 145 8.32 8.32 3.48
C LEU A 145 8.65 7.25 4.51
N THR A 146 8.05 6.07 4.40
CA THR A 146 8.30 4.95 5.30
C THR A 146 9.78 4.54 5.26
N GLY A 147 10.35 4.42 4.07
CA GLY A 147 11.78 4.15 3.89
C GLY A 147 12.65 5.21 4.55
N TRP A 148 12.32 6.48 4.35
CA TRP A 148 13.05 7.59 4.93
C TRP A 148 13.01 7.58 6.47
N TYR A 149 11.84 7.39 7.08
CA TYR A 149 11.73 7.28 8.54
C TYR A 149 12.49 6.08 9.11
N ILE A 150 12.46 4.93 8.43
CA ILE A 150 13.23 3.74 8.82
C ILE A 150 14.73 4.06 8.75
N GLY A 151 15.18 4.73 7.68
CA GLY A 151 16.58 5.18 7.52
C GLY A 151 17.02 6.18 8.60
N MET A 152 16.08 6.99 9.09
CA MET A 152 16.26 7.88 10.26
C MET A 152 16.21 7.16 11.61
N GLN A 153 16.14 5.82 11.62
CA GLN A 153 15.98 4.99 12.83
C GLN A 153 14.69 5.27 13.61
N ASN A 154 13.69 5.87 12.98
CA ASN A 154 12.39 6.14 13.58
C ASN A 154 11.32 5.24 12.96
N THR A 155 11.10 4.07 13.55
CA THR A 155 10.10 3.10 13.08
C THR A 155 8.71 3.28 13.73
N ARG A 156 8.61 4.14 14.75
CA ARG A 156 7.34 4.41 15.45
C ARG A 156 6.35 5.17 14.58
N LEU A 157 6.84 6.16 13.83
CA LEU A 157 5.97 6.95 12.92
C LEU A 157 5.40 6.09 11.80
N PRO A 158 6.18 5.30 11.03
CA PRO A 158 5.63 4.36 10.05
C PRO A 158 4.62 3.37 10.65
N MET A 159 4.89 2.83 11.83
CA MET A 159 3.94 1.95 12.52
C MET A 159 2.61 2.65 12.80
N PHE A 160 2.65 3.85 13.38
CA PHE A 160 1.46 4.62 13.69
C PHE A 160 0.67 4.97 12.42
N ILE A 161 1.36 5.40 11.36
CA ILE A 161 0.75 5.71 10.07
C ILE A 161 0.06 4.47 9.48
N SER A 162 0.72 3.30 9.50
CA SER A 162 0.13 2.04 9.01
C SER A 162 -1.11 1.65 9.78
N ILE A 163 -1.09 1.75 11.11
CA ILE A 163 -2.26 1.44 11.95
C ILE A 163 -3.41 2.40 11.64
N MET A 164 -3.13 3.71 11.61
CA MET A 164 -4.15 4.72 11.31
C MET A 164 -4.73 4.55 9.90
N GLN A 165 -3.89 4.27 8.91
CA GLN A 165 -4.33 3.98 7.55
C GLN A 165 -5.29 2.79 7.52
N ASN A 166 -4.96 1.68 8.19
CA ASN A 166 -5.83 0.50 8.23
C ASN A 166 -7.15 0.79 8.95
N VAL A 167 -7.12 1.54 10.07
CA VAL A 167 -8.34 1.93 10.79
C VAL A 167 -9.23 2.81 9.93
N VAL A 168 -8.65 3.82 9.26
CA VAL A 168 -9.40 4.72 8.36
C VAL A 168 -9.97 3.95 7.18
N ASN A 169 -9.18 3.07 6.56
CA ASN A 169 -9.63 2.24 5.45
C ASN A 169 -10.82 1.35 5.87
N ILE A 170 -10.72 0.62 6.98
CA ILE A 170 -11.82 -0.23 7.48
C ILE A 170 -13.08 0.60 7.75
N ALA A 171 -12.93 1.75 8.41
CA ALA A 171 -14.05 2.62 8.71
C ALA A 171 -14.70 3.19 7.42
N ALA A 172 -13.90 3.59 6.45
CA ALA A 172 -14.35 4.10 5.17
C ALA A 172 -15.04 3.01 4.34
N SER A 173 -14.42 1.83 4.18
CA SER A 173 -15.00 0.68 3.47
C SER A 173 -16.35 0.28 4.09
N CYS A 174 -16.43 0.15 5.40
CA CYS A 174 -17.69 -0.15 6.09
C CYS A 174 -18.74 0.95 5.86
N THR A 175 -18.35 2.22 5.91
CA THR A 175 -19.26 3.33 5.70
C THR A 175 -19.79 3.35 4.27
N PHE A 176 -18.92 3.21 3.27
CA PHE A 176 -19.33 3.22 1.87
C PHE A 176 -20.21 2.02 1.52
N VAL A 177 -19.92 0.84 2.05
CA VAL A 177 -20.69 -0.37 1.77
C VAL A 177 -22.02 -0.35 2.52
N TYR A 178 -22.03 -0.12 3.83
CA TYR A 178 -23.26 -0.28 4.63
C TYR A 178 -24.12 0.97 4.70
N ALA A 179 -23.54 2.19 4.73
CA ALA A 179 -24.33 3.42 4.81
C ALA A 179 -24.72 3.95 3.42
N PHE A 180 -23.83 3.86 2.41
CA PHE A 180 -24.09 4.35 1.06
C PHE A 180 -24.56 3.26 0.09
N GLY A 181 -24.57 1.98 0.50
CA GLY A 181 -25.02 0.86 -0.33
C GLY A 181 -24.11 0.58 -1.53
N MET A 182 -22.84 1.07 -1.48
CA MET A 182 -21.86 0.81 -2.52
C MET A 182 -21.41 -0.66 -2.45
N LYS A 183 -21.15 -1.25 -3.61
CA LYS A 183 -20.68 -2.63 -3.73
C LYS A 183 -19.14 -2.66 -3.68
N VAL A 184 -18.54 -3.28 -4.69
CA VAL A 184 -17.08 -3.37 -4.87
C VAL A 184 -16.42 -1.99 -4.91
N GLU A 185 -17.10 -1.00 -5.46
CA GLU A 185 -16.63 0.39 -5.52
C GLU A 185 -16.43 1.00 -4.12
N GLY A 186 -17.31 0.66 -3.17
CA GLY A 186 -17.18 1.15 -1.77
C GLY A 186 -15.95 0.60 -1.07
N ILE A 187 -15.59 -0.66 -1.34
CA ILE A 187 -14.36 -1.27 -0.81
C ILE A 187 -13.12 -0.65 -1.49
N ALA A 188 -13.22 -0.33 -2.78
CA ALA A 188 -12.13 0.28 -3.54
C ALA A 188 -11.84 1.74 -3.13
N LEU A 189 -12.84 2.45 -2.62
CA LEU A 189 -12.72 3.84 -2.14
C LEU A 189 -12.23 3.94 -0.67
N GLY A 190 -12.41 2.89 0.11
CA GLY A 190 -11.94 2.82 1.50
C GLY A 190 -10.46 2.62 1.61
#